data_20f1b9a9424d7c586fd48d48e33e08f4
#
_entry.id   20f1b9a9424d7c586fd48d48e33e08f4
#
_cell.length_a   1.000
_cell.length_b   1.000
_cell.length_c   1.000
_cell.angle_alpha   90.00
_cell.angle_beta   90.00
_cell.angle_gamma   90.00
#
_symmetry.space_group_name_H-M   'P 1'
#
loop_
_entity.id
_entity.type
_entity.pdbx_description
1 polymer ?
#
loop_
_entity_poly.entity_id
_entity_poly.type
_entity_poly.pdbx_seq_one_letter_code
_entity_poly.pdbx_strand_id
1 'polypeptide(L)'
;MSFFTEVDTDLYRPDAFSGFDAQAKFTLGNARAMMWMCQLAYETAHGDKIDAILNRWQLTKIDVLERAVTSSLRMGQTRGIIAATDKATIVAFAGTDPVSVQDWVADFTLGRPTGDIHAGFDAAAAAVQDRVRQAIAGGIAARRKLFITGHSLGGAIGFATALRMIEDRALNLREAEVYSFGAPRTLRPGATARYAPLMNTTYRLVHGNDVVPSVPPPDLDFGHVGRPLLCPHGGPFDEAKLPQSFDDVPRFERQLLRGLLQFVTGPLDLPFRPRPFPIGPLLAALPPGVIDHVPDAYLHALGTPIMA
;
A
#
# COMPACT_ATOMS: atom_id res chain seq x y z
N MET A 1 -1.38 -5.34 -20.52
CA MET A 1 -0.17 -5.41 -19.68
C MET A 1 0.16 -4.01 -19.22
N SER A 2 0.22 -3.83 -17.91
CA SER A 2 0.73 -2.59 -17.33
C SER A 2 2.25 -2.70 -17.19
N PHE A 3 3.00 -2.04 -18.05
CA PHE A 3 4.47 -2.06 -18.05
C PHE A 3 5.12 -1.55 -16.76
N PHE A 4 4.34 -0.90 -15.88
CA PHE A 4 4.86 -0.26 -14.66
C PHE A 4 4.61 -1.07 -13.40
N THR A 5 3.67 -2.00 -13.41
CA THR A 5 3.24 -2.73 -12.22
C THR A 5 3.29 -4.25 -12.37
N GLU A 6 3.22 -4.77 -13.59
CA GLU A 6 3.42 -6.19 -13.86
C GLU A 6 4.90 -6.44 -14.16
N VAL A 7 5.49 -7.44 -13.52
CA VAL A 7 6.93 -7.75 -13.64
C VAL A 7 7.12 -9.22 -14.00
N ASP A 8 8.23 -9.55 -14.65
CA ASP A 8 8.54 -10.94 -14.97
C ASP A 8 8.62 -11.83 -13.71
N THR A 9 8.24 -13.09 -13.85
CA THR A 9 8.19 -14.04 -12.72
C THR A 9 9.53 -14.16 -12.01
N ASP A 10 10.65 -14.02 -12.74
CA ASP A 10 12.00 -14.13 -12.21
C ASP A 10 12.41 -12.93 -11.34
N LEU A 11 11.74 -11.81 -11.48
CA LEU A 11 11.96 -10.63 -10.64
C LEU A 11 11.36 -10.78 -9.24
N TYR A 12 10.43 -11.72 -9.05
CA TYR A 12 9.91 -12.04 -7.72
C TYR A 12 10.93 -12.84 -6.92
N ARG A 13 11.54 -12.18 -5.96
CA ARG A 13 12.62 -12.73 -5.14
C ARG A 13 12.17 -13.94 -4.32
N PRO A 14 12.92 -15.07 -4.33
CA PRO A 14 12.58 -16.23 -3.52
C PRO A 14 12.71 -15.96 -2.02
N ASP A 15 13.56 -15.00 -1.62
CA ASP A 15 13.81 -14.59 -0.25
C ASP A 15 12.88 -13.45 0.25
N ALA A 16 11.82 -13.11 -0.49
CA ALA A 16 10.88 -12.04 -0.15
C ALA A 16 10.30 -12.17 1.27
N PHE A 17 10.08 -13.38 1.73
CA PHE A 17 9.52 -13.71 3.04
C PHE A 17 10.56 -14.21 4.06
N SER A 18 11.86 -14.22 3.76
CA SER A 18 12.90 -14.74 4.66
C SER A 18 13.01 -14.02 5.99
N GLY A 19 12.62 -12.74 6.04
CA GLY A 19 12.59 -11.93 7.26
C GLY A 19 11.19 -11.70 7.83
N PHE A 20 10.17 -12.42 7.33
CA PHE A 20 8.80 -12.27 7.82
C PHE A 20 8.60 -13.03 9.13
N ASP A 21 8.15 -12.32 10.16
CA ASP A 21 7.76 -12.89 11.46
C ASP A 21 6.39 -12.36 11.87
N ALA A 22 5.38 -13.23 11.81
CA ALA A 22 4.02 -12.88 12.19
C ALA A 22 3.87 -12.54 13.69
N GLN A 23 4.79 -12.98 14.55
CA GLN A 23 4.75 -12.71 16.00
C GLN A 23 5.43 -11.40 16.39
N ALA A 24 6.34 -10.92 15.57
CA ALA A 24 6.93 -9.60 15.77
C ALA A 24 5.90 -8.48 15.57
N LYS A 25 6.17 -7.34 16.17
CA LYS A 25 5.56 -6.06 15.76
C LYS A 25 6.20 -5.62 14.44
N PHE A 26 6.17 -4.33 14.14
CA PHE A 26 6.85 -3.80 12.96
C PHE A 26 8.30 -4.28 12.88
N THR A 27 8.69 -4.79 11.72
CA THR A 27 10.07 -4.99 11.29
C THR A 27 10.21 -4.62 9.82
N LEU A 28 11.41 -4.24 9.37
CA LEU A 28 11.65 -4.01 7.94
C LEU A 28 11.49 -5.31 7.14
N GLY A 29 11.73 -6.48 7.74
CA GLY A 29 11.45 -7.79 7.13
C GLY A 29 9.96 -7.99 6.83
N ASN A 30 9.09 -7.66 7.81
CA ASN A 30 7.64 -7.68 7.61
C ASN A 30 7.20 -6.66 6.54
N ALA A 31 7.72 -5.43 6.61
CA ALA A 31 7.41 -4.40 5.61
C ALA A 31 7.82 -4.83 4.20
N ARG A 32 8.99 -5.46 4.02
CA ARG A 32 9.44 -5.99 2.74
C ARG A 32 8.52 -7.09 2.22
N ALA A 33 8.14 -8.06 3.05
CA ALA A 33 7.19 -9.11 2.68
C ALA A 33 5.84 -8.52 2.28
N MET A 34 5.33 -7.53 3.02
CA MET A 34 4.06 -6.85 2.70
C MET A 34 4.15 -6.05 1.40
N MET A 35 5.29 -5.41 1.09
CA MET A 35 5.47 -4.72 -0.18
C MET A 35 5.52 -5.70 -1.37
N TRP A 36 6.15 -6.87 -1.21
CA TRP A 36 6.12 -7.93 -2.21
C TRP A 36 4.71 -8.47 -2.45
N MET A 37 3.90 -8.59 -1.41
CA MET A 37 2.48 -8.94 -1.57
C MET A 37 1.69 -7.85 -2.31
N CYS A 38 2.00 -6.57 -2.07
CA CYS A 38 1.42 -5.47 -2.86
C CYS A 38 1.83 -5.56 -4.34
N GLN A 39 3.10 -5.87 -4.63
CA GLN A 39 3.58 -6.06 -6.00
C GLN A 39 2.84 -7.23 -6.68
N LEU A 40 2.69 -8.36 -5.98
CA LEU A 40 1.97 -9.51 -6.51
C LEU A 40 0.48 -9.21 -6.74
N ALA A 41 -0.13 -8.32 -5.95
CA ALA A 41 -1.53 -7.95 -6.11
C ALA A 41 -1.85 -7.23 -7.44
N TYR A 42 -0.84 -6.72 -8.16
CA TYR A 42 -1.03 -6.18 -9.51
C TYR A 42 -1.23 -7.26 -10.57
N GLU A 43 -0.87 -8.51 -10.27
CA GLU A 43 -0.86 -9.64 -11.21
C GLU A 43 -2.17 -10.45 -11.23
N THR A 44 -3.29 -9.91 -10.73
CA THR A 44 -4.55 -10.66 -10.59
C THR A 44 -5.05 -11.33 -11.87
N ALA A 45 -4.69 -10.79 -13.05
CA ALA A 45 -5.02 -11.39 -14.34
C ALA A 45 -4.20 -12.66 -14.66
N HIS A 46 -3.15 -12.98 -13.88
CA HIS A 46 -2.18 -14.04 -14.18
C HIS A 46 -2.17 -15.11 -13.07
N GLY A 47 -3.23 -15.93 -13.00
CA GLY A 47 -3.44 -16.92 -11.94
C GLY A 47 -2.29 -17.90 -11.75
N ASP A 48 -1.76 -18.47 -12.83
CA ASP A 48 -0.63 -19.42 -12.78
C ASP A 48 0.64 -18.78 -12.23
N LYS A 49 0.88 -17.52 -12.57
CA LYS A 49 2.00 -16.74 -12.05
C LYS A 49 1.86 -16.50 -10.55
N ILE A 50 0.68 -16.10 -10.09
CA ILE A 50 0.39 -15.94 -8.67
C ILE A 50 0.65 -17.23 -7.92
N ASP A 51 0.18 -18.37 -8.44
CA ASP A 51 0.36 -19.68 -7.82
C ASP A 51 1.85 -20.06 -7.73
N ALA A 52 2.60 -19.85 -8.79
CA ALA A 52 4.04 -20.14 -8.82
C ALA A 52 4.81 -19.30 -7.79
N ILE A 53 4.47 -18.01 -7.66
CA ILE A 53 5.13 -17.09 -6.74
C ILE A 53 4.75 -17.38 -5.29
N LEU A 54 3.46 -17.58 -4.99
CA LEU A 54 3.00 -17.92 -3.63
C LEU A 54 3.62 -19.26 -3.17
N ASN A 55 3.69 -20.26 -4.04
CA ASN A 55 4.37 -21.54 -3.75
C ASN A 55 5.86 -21.33 -3.44
N ARG A 56 6.55 -20.47 -4.21
CA ARG A 56 7.95 -20.11 -3.97
C ARG A 56 8.16 -19.49 -2.60
N TRP A 57 7.18 -18.69 -2.14
CA TRP A 57 7.20 -18.03 -0.82
C TRP A 57 6.60 -18.90 0.29
N GLN A 58 6.19 -20.12 0.01
CA GLN A 58 5.54 -21.04 0.95
C GLN A 58 4.23 -20.46 1.53
N LEU A 59 3.49 -19.73 0.71
CA LEU A 59 2.18 -19.19 1.04
C LEU A 59 1.07 -20.01 0.38
N THR A 60 -0.01 -20.21 1.12
CA THR A 60 -1.25 -20.80 0.59
C THR A 60 -2.14 -19.70 0.03
N LYS A 61 -2.51 -19.79 -1.24
CA LYS A 61 -3.52 -18.90 -1.84
C LYS A 61 -4.87 -19.17 -1.21
N ILE A 62 -5.53 -18.13 -0.69
CA ILE A 62 -6.90 -18.19 -0.20
C ILE A 62 -7.85 -17.67 -1.27
N ASP A 63 -7.54 -16.50 -1.86
CA ASP A 63 -8.43 -15.86 -2.82
C ASP A 63 -7.68 -14.87 -3.73
N VAL A 64 -8.24 -14.60 -4.91
CA VAL A 64 -7.84 -13.51 -5.81
C VAL A 64 -9.04 -12.58 -5.95
N LEU A 65 -8.89 -11.37 -5.46
CA LEU A 65 -9.93 -10.34 -5.49
C LEU A 65 -9.87 -9.57 -6.81
N GLU A 66 -10.96 -9.63 -7.56
CA GLU A 66 -11.13 -8.81 -8.77
C GLU A 66 -12.60 -8.45 -8.89
N ARG A 67 -12.94 -7.18 -8.70
CA ARG A 67 -14.31 -6.67 -8.73
C ARG A 67 -14.38 -5.31 -9.39
N ALA A 68 -15.27 -5.17 -10.35
CA ALA A 68 -15.59 -3.87 -10.94
C ALA A 68 -16.16 -2.93 -9.87
N VAL A 69 -15.73 -1.69 -9.92
CA VAL A 69 -16.16 -0.63 -9.00
C VAL A 69 -16.72 0.53 -9.82
N THR A 70 -17.97 0.86 -9.57
CA THR A 70 -18.58 2.08 -10.10
C THR A 70 -18.38 3.19 -9.07
N SER A 71 -17.41 4.05 -9.29
CA SER A 71 -17.13 5.19 -8.41
C SER A 71 -16.77 6.43 -9.23
N SER A 72 -16.83 7.60 -8.57
CA SER A 72 -16.38 8.87 -9.15
C SER A 72 -14.87 8.89 -9.45
N LEU A 73 -14.10 8.05 -8.77
CA LEU A 73 -12.72 7.77 -9.14
C LEU A 73 -12.71 6.73 -10.27
N ARG A 74 -11.99 7.00 -11.33
CA ARG A 74 -11.81 6.08 -12.48
C ARG A 74 -10.98 4.85 -12.10
N MET A 75 -11.29 4.21 -10.95
CA MET A 75 -10.52 3.07 -10.44
C MET A 75 -10.77 1.78 -11.22
N GLY A 76 -11.86 1.72 -11.99
CA GLY A 76 -12.22 0.58 -12.82
C GLY A 76 -12.57 -0.67 -12.02
N GLN A 77 -11.64 -1.16 -11.21
CA GLN A 77 -11.82 -2.37 -10.41
C GLN A 77 -10.96 -2.38 -9.15
N THR A 78 -11.43 -3.09 -8.10
CA THR A 78 -10.60 -3.47 -6.95
C THR A 78 -9.87 -4.76 -7.28
N ARG A 79 -8.54 -4.75 -7.13
CA ARG A 79 -7.68 -5.92 -7.31
C ARG A 79 -6.94 -6.22 -6.01
N GLY A 80 -6.77 -7.51 -5.71
CA GLY A 80 -6.03 -7.91 -4.53
C GLY A 80 -5.83 -9.41 -4.45
N ILE A 81 -5.02 -9.84 -3.48
CA ILE A 81 -4.74 -11.25 -3.20
C ILE A 81 -4.89 -11.48 -1.71
N ILE A 82 -5.49 -12.61 -1.36
CA ILE A 82 -5.51 -13.11 0.00
C ILE A 82 -4.70 -14.40 0.03
N ALA A 83 -3.68 -14.42 0.88
CA ALA A 83 -2.84 -15.58 1.10
C ALA A 83 -2.59 -15.82 2.60
N ALA A 84 -2.08 -16.98 2.95
CA ALA A 84 -1.79 -17.31 4.33
C ALA A 84 -0.48 -18.09 4.48
N THR A 85 0.18 -17.89 5.62
CA THR A 85 1.11 -18.83 6.23
C THR A 85 0.38 -19.66 7.29
N ASP A 86 1.09 -20.52 8.00
CA ASP A 86 0.58 -21.20 9.21
C ASP A 86 0.17 -20.20 10.32
N LYS A 87 0.81 -19.02 10.40
CA LYS A 87 0.66 -18.02 11.47
C LYS A 87 0.01 -16.71 11.04
N ALA A 88 -0.13 -16.46 9.75
CA ALA A 88 -0.65 -15.20 9.24
C ALA A 88 -1.69 -15.38 8.14
N THR A 89 -2.68 -14.49 8.11
CA THR A 89 -3.54 -14.23 6.94
C THR A 89 -3.19 -12.84 6.42
N ILE A 90 -2.88 -12.75 5.14
CA ILE A 90 -2.42 -11.53 4.48
C ILE A 90 -3.44 -11.13 3.41
N VAL A 91 -3.96 -9.91 3.51
CA VAL A 91 -4.86 -9.29 2.52
C VAL A 91 -4.08 -8.16 1.86
N ALA A 92 -3.75 -8.31 0.58
CA ALA A 92 -2.99 -7.33 -0.17
C ALA A 92 -3.82 -6.71 -1.29
N PHE A 93 -3.79 -5.38 -1.40
CA PHE A 93 -4.48 -4.63 -2.44
C PHE A 93 -3.50 -3.98 -3.40
N ALA A 94 -3.79 -4.09 -4.69
CA ALA A 94 -3.12 -3.34 -5.74
C ALA A 94 -3.59 -1.89 -5.75
N GLY A 95 -2.69 -1.00 -6.14
CA GLY A 95 -3.04 0.37 -6.53
C GLY A 95 -3.50 0.45 -7.99
N THR A 96 -3.48 1.66 -8.51
CA THR A 96 -3.66 1.96 -9.93
C THR A 96 -2.30 2.01 -10.63
N ASP A 97 -2.30 1.88 -11.95
CA ASP A 97 -1.10 2.06 -12.76
C ASP A 97 -0.47 3.43 -12.50
N PRO A 98 0.86 3.52 -12.25
CA PRO A 98 1.54 4.79 -11.98
C PRO A 98 1.36 5.86 -13.06
N VAL A 99 1.13 5.50 -14.31
CA VAL A 99 0.82 6.46 -15.38
C VAL A 99 -0.52 7.14 -15.12
N SER A 100 -1.50 6.43 -14.59
CA SER A 100 -2.80 6.97 -14.22
C SER A 100 -2.79 7.73 -12.89
N VAL A 101 -1.68 7.67 -12.13
CA VAL A 101 -1.55 8.40 -10.86
C VAL A 101 -1.65 9.90 -11.06
N GLN A 102 -1.13 10.44 -12.17
CA GLN A 102 -1.21 11.88 -12.47
C GLN A 102 -2.66 12.35 -12.69
N ASP A 103 -3.43 11.60 -13.49
CA ASP A 103 -4.85 11.90 -13.74
C ASP A 103 -5.64 11.83 -12.43
N TRP A 104 -5.33 10.83 -11.64
CA TRP A 104 -5.97 10.56 -10.38
C TRP A 104 -5.62 11.61 -9.30
N VAL A 105 -4.36 12.06 -9.20
CA VAL A 105 -3.96 13.20 -8.33
C VAL A 105 -4.71 14.47 -8.72
N ALA A 106 -4.92 14.71 -10.02
CA ALA A 106 -5.70 15.83 -10.52
C ALA A 106 -7.19 15.70 -10.12
N ASP A 107 -7.80 14.53 -10.29
CA ASP A 107 -9.19 14.25 -9.90
C ASP A 107 -9.41 14.46 -8.38
N PHE A 108 -8.43 14.09 -7.55
CA PHE A 108 -8.48 14.35 -6.11
C PHE A 108 -8.37 15.82 -5.71
N THR A 109 -7.63 16.59 -6.50
CA THR A 109 -7.45 18.02 -6.24
C THR A 109 -8.68 18.84 -6.64
N LEU A 110 -9.41 18.40 -7.66
CA LEU A 110 -10.56 19.10 -8.21
C LEU A 110 -11.90 18.62 -7.65
N GLY A 111 -11.96 17.39 -7.14
CA GLY A 111 -13.19 16.81 -6.57
C GLY A 111 -13.45 17.27 -5.15
N ARG A 112 -14.73 17.34 -4.77
CA ARG A 112 -15.16 17.49 -3.36
C ARG A 112 -15.78 16.18 -2.90
N PRO A 113 -14.97 15.19 -2.46
CA PRO A 113 -15.50 13.92 -2.03
C PRO A 113 -16.38 14.08 -0.78
N THR A 114 -17.49 13.36 -0.75
CA THR A 114 -18.43 13.31 0.38
C THR A 114 -18.16 12.09 1.26
N GLY A 115 -18.65 12.13 2.51
CA GLY A 115 -18.52 11.00 3.45
C GLY A 115 -17.26 11.07 4.32
N ASP A 116 -17.24 10.24 5.37
CA ASP A 116 -16.13 10.12 6.34
C ASP A 116 -14.92 9.34 5.78
N ILE A 117 -15.17 8.46 4.82
CA ILE A 117 -14.16 7.79 3.99
C ILE A 117 -14.30 8.39 2.60
N HIS A 118 -13.20 8.58 1.90
CA HIS A 118 -13.29 8.97 0.49
C HIS A 118 -14.12 7.94 -0.30
N ALA A 119 -15.22 8.41 -0.93
CA ALA A 119 -16.26 7.54 -1.49
C ALA A 119 -15.75 6.48 -2.48
N GLY A 120 -14.70 6.79 -3.26
CA GLY A 120 -14.07 5.83 -4.17
C GLY A 120 -13.41 4.68 -3.45
N PHE A 121 -12.68 4.95 -2.36
CA PHE A 121 -12.03 3.89 -1.57
C PHE A 121 -13.03 3.08 -0.77
N ASP A 122 -14.08 3.74 -0.26
CA ASP A 122 -15.16 3.04 0.44
C ASP A 122 -15.89 2.08 -0.49
N ALA A 123 -16.24 2.51 -1.70
CA ALA A 123 -16.86 1.66 -2.72
C ALA A 123 -15.95 0.49 -3.12
N ALA A 124 -14.64 0.74 -3.26
CA ALA A 124 -13.67 -0.29 -3.60
C ALA A 124 -13.55 -1.36 -2.50
N ALA A 125 -13.49 -0.94 -1.23
CA ALA A 125 -13.47 -1.85 -0.09
C ALA A 125 -14.79 -2.63 0.04
N ALA A 126 -15.94 -1.95 -0.16
CA ALA A 126 -17.26 -2.57 -0.14
C ALA A 126 -17.42 -3.67 -1.19
N ALA A 127 -16.89 -3.48 -2.39
CA ALA A 127 -16.99 -4.43 -3.50
C ALA A 127 -16.39 -5.82 -3.20
N VAL A 128 -15.45 -5.89 -2.26
CA VAL A 128 -14.75 -7.13 -1.86
C VAL A 128 -14.99 -7.51 -0.41
N GLN A 129 -15.84 -6.76 0.31
CA GLN A 129 -16.01 -6.86 1.76
C GLN A 129 -16.32 -8.27 2.24
N ASP A 130 -17.27 -8.96 1.61
CA ASP A 130 -17.71 -10.28 2.08
C ASP A 130 -16.61 -11.33 1.92
N ARG A 131 -15.85 -11.30 0.83
CA ARG A 131 -14.73 -12.21 0.58
C ARG A 131 -13.60 -11.99 1.59
N VAL A 132 -13.26 -10.73 1.84
CA VAL A 132 -12.24 -10.35 2.83
C VAL A 132 -12.71 -10.76 4.23
N ARG A 133 -13.96 -10.46 4.59
CA ARG A 133 -14.55 -10.86 5.88
C ARG A 133 -14.49 -12.36 6.11
N GLN A 134 -14.87 -13.16 5.11
CA GLN A 134 -14.81 -14.62 5.19
C GLN A 134 -13.37 -15.12 5.40
N ALA A 135 -12.40 -14.57 4.67
CA ALA A 135 -10.99 -14.95 4.81
C ALA A 135 -10.43 -14.58 6.19
N ILE A 136 -10.77 -13.38 6.72
CA ILE A 136 -10.38 -12.94 8.05
C ILE A 136 -10.99 -13.84 9.12
N ALA A 137 -12.29 -14.17 9.04
CA ALA A 137 -12.95 -15.06 9.97
C ALA A 137 -12.31 -16.46 9.98
N GLY A 138 -11.97 -16.99 8.81
CA GLY A 138 -11.21 -18.25 8.67
C GLY A 138 -9.83 -18.18 9.28
N GLY A 139 -9.14 -17.05 9.09
CA GLY A 139 -7.82 -16.79 9.70
C GLY A 139 -7.89 -16.75 11.23
N ILE A 140 -8.87 -16.03 11.79
CA ILE A 140 -9.09 -15.96 13.24
C ILE A 140 -9.40 -17.35 13.82
N ALA A 141 -10.26 -18.14 13.16
CA ALA A 141 -10.56 -19.51 13.56
C ALA A 141 -9.31 -20.42 13.54
N ALA A 142 -8.40 -20.18 12.61
CA ALA A 142 -7.09 -20.84 12.51
C ALA A 142 -6.01 -20.22 13.41
N ARG A 143 -6.33 -19.24 14.26
CA ARG A 143 -5.40 -18.49 15.13
C ARG A 143 -4.27 -17.80 14.35
N ARG A 144 -4.54 -17.32 13.14
CA ARG A 144 -3.62 -16.56 12.33
C ARG A 144 -3.74 -15.08 12.62
N LYS A 145 -2.62 -14.40 12.74
CA LYS A 145 -2.58 -12.94 12.84
C LYS A 145 -2.94 -12.32 11.48
N LEU A 146 -3.72 -11.25 11.49
CA LEU A 146 -4.13 -10.56 10.28
C LEU A 146 -3.11 -9.49 9.89
N PHE A 147 -2.73 -9.50 8.62
CA PHE A 147 -1.99 -8.43 7.94
C PHE A 147 -2.84 -7.89 6.80
N ILE A 148 -3.01 -6.57 6.74
CA ILE A 148 -3.63 -5.88 5.61
C ILE A 148 -2.55 -5.00 4.99
N THR A 149 -2.40 -5.04 3.69
CA THR A 149 -1.37 -4.23 3.01
C THR A 149 -1.86 -3.67 1.68
N GLY A 150 -1.25 -2.58 1.24
CA GLY A 150 -1.54 -1.98 -0.06
C GLY A 150 -0.54 -0.90 -0.45
N HIS A 151 -0.29 -0.81 -1.74
CA HIS A 151 0.52 0.23 -2.36
C HIS A 151 -0.38 1.26 -3.03
N SER A 152 -0.04 2.55 -2.94
CA SER A 152 -0.79 3.61 -3.62
C SER A 152 -2.28 3.62 -3.18
N LEU A 153 -3.21 3.63 -4.12
CA LEU A 153 -4.64 3.47 -3.86
C LEU A 153 -4.97 2.20 -3.10
N GLY A 154 -4.21 1.11 -3.31
CA GLY A 154 -4.38 -0.13 -2.57
C GLY A 154 -4.19 0.06 -1.06
N GLY A 155 -3.30 0.97 -0.65
CA GLY A 155 -3.14 1.34 0.76
C GLY A 155 -4.38 2.05 1.31
N ALA A 156 -4.99 2.95 0.54
CA ALA A 156 -6.26 3.60 0.92
C ALA A 156 -7.43 2.60 1.00
N ILE A 157 -7.51 1.66 0.05
CA ILE A 157 -8.48 0.56 0.10
C ILE A 157 -8.24 -0.30 1.35
N GLY A 158 -6.97 -0.56 1.69
CA GLY A 158 -6.58 -1.26 2.91
C GLY A 158 -7.08 -0.57 4.18
N PHE A 159 -6.95 0.77 4.27
CA PHE A 159 -7.49 1.54 5.41
C PHE A 159 -9.02 1.49 5.48
N ALA A 160 -9.70 1.68 4.35
CA ALA A 160 -11.16 1.57 4.28
C ALA A 160 -11.64 0.17 4.67
N THR A 161 -10.96 -0.88 4.18
CA THR A 161 -11.23 -2.27 4.53
C THR A 161 -11.01 -2.52 6.03
N ALA A 162 -9.90 -2.07 6.60
CA ALA A 162 -9.60 -2.21 8.01
C ALA A 162 -10.68 -1.55 8.88
N LEU A 163 -11.12 -0.32 8.53
CA LEU A 163 -12.19 0.38 9.24
C LEU A 163 -13.51 -0.40 9.18
N ARG A 164 -13.92 -0.90 8.01
CA ARG A 164 -15.13 -1.72 7.86
C ARG A 164 -15.06 -2.99 8.69
N MET A 165 -13.87 -3.61 8.81
CA MET A 165 -13.68 -4.80 9.64
C MET A 165 -13.67 -4.47 11.14
N ILE A 166 -13.19 -3.28 11.55
CA ILE A 166 -13.34 -2.79 12.94
C ILE A 166 -14.83 -2.62 13.32
N GLU A 167 -15.60 -2.07 12.39
CA GLU A 167 -17.05 -1.85 12.59
C GLU A 167 -17.86 -3.16 12.58
N ASP A 168 -17.32 -4.23 11.98
CA ASP A 168 -17.87 -5.59 12.11
C ASP A 168 -17.47 -6.18 13.47
N ARG A 169 -18.32 -5.97 14.46
CA ARG A 169 -18.12 -6.40 15.85
C ARG A 169 -17.95 -7.93 16.02
N ALA A 170 -18.24 -8.73 14.99
CA ALA A 170 -18.02 -10.17 15.00
C ALA A 170 -16.53 -10.54 14.83
N LEU A 171 -15.67 -9.59 14.40
CA LEU A 171 -14.26 -9.80 14.18
C LEU A 171 -13.41 -9.15 15.28
N ASN A 172 -12.46 -9.90 15.83
CA ASN A 172 -11.48 -9.37 16.76
C ASN A 172 -10.17 -9.02 16.02
N LEU A 173 -9.94 -7.74 15.77
CA LEU A 173 -8.77 -7.24 15.02
C LEU A 173 -7.67 -6.66 15.92
N ARG A 174 -7.69 -6.87 17.23
CA ARG A 174 -6.76 -6.22 18.18
C ARG A 174 -5.28 -6.48 17.88
N GLU A 175 -4.96 -7.59 17.24
CA GLU A 175 -3.59 -7.96 16.86
C GLU A 175 -3.30 -7.76 15.36
N ALA A 176 -4.25 -7.21 14.61
CA ALA A 176 -4.06 -6.96 13.19
C ALA A 176 -3.01 -5.87 12.97
N GLU A 177 -2.23 -6.02 11.91
CA GLU A 177 -1.29 -5.00 11.44
C GLU A 177 -1.66 -4.54 10.03
N VAL A 178 -1.51 -3.24 9.80
CA VAL A 178 -1.77 -2.63 8.49
C VAL A 178 -0.51 -1.95 7.98
N TYR A 179 -0.09 -2.31 6.77
CA TYR A 179 1.06 -1.73 6.10
C TYR A 179 0.58 -0.98 4.85
N SER A 180 1.01 0.24 4.68
CA SER A 180 0.75 0.98 3.45
C SER A 180 2.02 1.62 2.90
N PHE A 181 2.13 1.63 1.58
CA PHE A 181 3.26 2.15 0.85
C PHE A 181 2.76 3.23 -0.09
N GLY A 182 3.11 4.49 0.18
CA GLY A 182 2.69 5.62 -0.64
C GLY A 182 1.18 5.84 -0.70
N ALA A 183 0.44 5.52 0.35
CA ALA A 183 -1.02 5.69 0.34
C ALA A 183 -1.43 7.15 0.50
N PRO A 184 -2.51 7.60 -0.18
CA PRO A 184 -3.08 8.92 -0.02
C PRO A 184 -3.81 9.07 1.32
N ARG A 185 -4.22 10.31 1.67
CA ARG A 185 -5.13 10.55 2.78
C ARG A 185 -6.49 9.96 2.47
N THR A 186 -7.07 9.25 3.44
CA THR A 186 -8.23 8.40 3.18
C THR A 186 -9.42 8.72 4.07
N LEU A 187 -9.17 9.07 5.33
CA LEU A 187 -10.18 9.17 6.37
C LEU A 187 -10.32 10.60 6.89
N ARG A 188 -11.57 11.04 7.11
CA ARG A 188 -11.88 12.27 7.83
C ARG A 188 -11.85 12.04 9.34
N PRO A 189 -11.87 13.12 10.16
CA PRO A 189 -11.74 13.00 11.61
C PRO A 189 -12.69 11.99 12.27
N GLY A 190 -13.95 11.93 11.85
CA GLY A 190 -14.91 10.97 12.37
C GLY A 190 -14.53 9.51 12.10
N ALA A 191 -14.11 9.18 10.88
CA ALA A 191 -13.60 7.86 10.53
C ALA A 191 -12.26 7.56 11.22
N THR A 192 -11.38 8.57 11.31
CA THR A 192 -10.09 8.44 12.01
C THR A 192 -10.30 8.08 13.48
N ALA A 193 -11.29 8.65 14.16
CA ALA A 193 -11.62 8.30 15.53
C ALA A 193 -12.08 6.84 15.67
N ARG A 194 -12.88 6.34 14.72
CA ARG A 194 -13.31 4.94 14.71
C ARG A 194 -12.17 3.95 14.37
N TYR A 195 -11.14 4.43 13.67
CA TYR A 195 -9.93 3.67 13.33
C TYR A 195 -8.96 3.51 14.52
N ALA A 196 -9.18 4.18 15.64
CA ALA A 196 -8.31 4.19 16.80
C ALA A 196 -7.80 2.80 17.26
N PRO A 197 -8.58 1.70 17.19
CA PRO A 197 -8.09 0.37 17.61
C PRO A 197 -6.85 -0.13 16.86
N LEU A 198 -6.63 0.31 15.61
CA LEU A 198 -5.48 -0.09 14.78
C LEU A 198 -4.44 1.02 14.60
N MET A 199 -4.62 2.19 15.22
CA MET A 199 -3.78 3.35 14.97
C MET A 199 -2.28 3.06 15.23
N ASN A 200 -1.97 2.32 16.29
CA ASN A 200 -0.59 1.99 16.67
C ASN A 200 0.00 0.75 15.98
N THR A 201 -0.83 -0.04 15.30
CA THR A 201 -0.42 -1.21 14.51
C THR A 201 -0.59 -0.97 13.00
N THR A 202 -0.83 0.28 12.62
CA THR A 202 -0.82 0.74 11.24
C THR A 202 0.48 1.47 10.96
N TYR A 203 1.18 1.04 9.90
CA TYR A 203 2.47 1.55 9.48
C TYR A 203 2.37 2.13 8.07
N ARG A 204 2.74 3.41 7.93
CA ARG A 204 2.75 4.11 6.66
C ARG A 204 4.17 4.37 6.21
N LEU A 205 4.61 3.68 5.19
CA LEU A 205 5.92 3.88 4.60
C LEU A 205 5.81 4.90 3.45
N VAL A 206 6.69 5.89 3.47
CA VAL A 206 6.75 6.94 2.44
C VAL A 206 8.19 7.09 1.97
N HIS A 207 8.41 6.81 0.69
CA HIS A 207 9.72 6.90 0.07
C HIS A 207 9.96 8.28 -0.55
N GLY A 208 11.06 8.90 -0.18
CA GLY A 208 11.59 10.10 -0.82
C GLY A 208 10.59 11.24 -0.99
N ASN A 209 10.37 11.60 -2.23
CA ASN A 209 9.49 12.69 -2.64
C ASN A 209 8.14 12.19 -3.18
N ASP A 210 7.74 10.97 -2.84
CA ASP A 210 6.44 10.43 -3.26
C ASP A 210 5.31 11.43 -3.03
N VAL A 211 4.65 11.83 -4.12
CA VAL A 211 3.61 12.87 -4.11
C VAL A 211 2.26 12.34 -3.64
N VAL A 212 2.01 11.04 -3.76
CA VAL A 212 0.69 10.45 -3.49
C VAL A 212 0.25 10.60 -2.03
N PRO A 213 1.11 10.45 -1.01
CA PRO A 213 0.72 10.76 0.37
C PRO A 213 0.33 12.22 0.62
N SER A 214 0.61 13.13 -0.32
CA SER A 214 0.24 14.54 -0.19
C SER A 214 -1.20 14.84 -0.60
N VAL A 215 -1.91 13.90 -1.23
CA VAL A 215 -3.28 14.09 -1.70
C VAL A 215 -4.29 13.21 -0.94
N PRO A 216 -5.58 13.63 -0.90
CA PRO A 216 -6.06 14.96 -1.20
C PRO A 216 -5.45 16.03 -0.29
N PRO A 217 -5.47 17.32 -0.70
CA PRO A 217 -4.91 18.39 0.14
C PRO A 217 -5.64 18.50 1.48
N PRO A 218 -4.98 19.05 2.53
CA PRO A 218 -5.51 19.07 3.91
C PRO A 218 -6.82 19.82 4.09
N ASP A 219 -7.10 20.80 3.24
CA ASP A 219 -8.32 21.61 3.25
C ASP A 219 -9.60 20.83 2.91
N LEU A 220 -9.45 19.59 2.43
CA LEU A 220 -10.57 18.66 2.24
C LEU A 220 -10.84 17.78 3.48
N ASP A 221 -10.18 18.03 4.62
CA ASP A 221 -10.32 17.34 5.90
C ASP A 221 -9.95 15.83 5.89
N PHE A 222 -9.31 15.35 4.84
CA PHE A 222 -8.77 13.99 4.85
C PHE A 222 -7.41 13.95 5.53
N GLY A 223 -7.25 13.00 6.45
CA GLY A 223 -6.04 12.78 7.21
C GLY A 223 -5.42 11.41 6.95
N HIS A 224 -4.25 11.25 7.51
CA HIS A 224 -3.55 9.98 7.59
C HIS A 224 -3.87 9.27 8.91
N VAL A 225 -3.77 7.94 8.87
CA VAL A 225 -3.82 7.07 10.05
C VAL A 225 -2.50 6.32 10.19
N GLY A 226 -2.18 5.90 11.40
CA GLY A 226 -1.00 5.08 11.66
C GLY A 226 0.31 5.85 11.74
N ARG A 227 1.35 5.12 12.15
CA ARG A 227 2.70 5.64 12.38
C ARG A 227 3.48 5.75 11.06
N PRO A 228 3.98 6.95 10.70
CA PRO A 228 4.77 7.11 9.47
C PRO A 228 6.20 6.63 9.66
N LEU A 229 6.74 5.95 8.66
CA LEU A 229 8.16 5.70 8.48
C LEU A 229 8.59 6.31 7.15
N LEU A 230 9.51 7.26 7.22
CA LEU A 230 9.97 8.03 6.08
C LEU A 230 11.41 7.66 5.76
N CYS A 231 11.75 7.60 4.48
CA CYS A 231 13.14 7.54 4.05
C CYS A 231 13.46 8.66 3.05
N PRO A 232 14.73 9.08 2.92
CA PRO A 232 15.11 10.04 1.89
C PRO A 232 15.01 9.44 0.50
N HIS A 233 14.92 10.29 -0.52
CA HIS A 233 15.03 9.87 -1.92
C HIS A 233 16.30 9.04 -2.14
N GLY A 234 16.14 7.86 -2.74
CA GLY A 234 17.23 6.92 -2.98
C GLY A 234 17.88 6.30 -1.74
N GLY A 235 17.35 6.58 -0.54
CA GLY A 235 17.88 6.04 0.72
C GLY A 235 17.03 4.89 1.27
N PRO A 236 17.59 4.11 2.22
CA PRO A 236 16.88 3.02 2.86
C PRO A 236 15.90 3.51 3.94
N PHE A 237 14.88 2.72 4.23
CA PHE A 237 14.11 2.86 5.46
C PHE A 237 14.98 2.49 6.67
N ASP A 238 14.77 3.20 7.77
CA ASP A 238 15.46 2.99 9.03
C ASP A 238 14.41 2.73 10.12
N GLU A 239 14.36 1.51 10.62
CA GLU A 239 13.39 1.06 11.62
C GLU A 239 13.44 1.89 12.91
N ALA A 240 14.63 2.39 13.28
CA ALA A 240 14.81 3.21 14.47
C ALA A 240 14.09 4.58 14.38
N LYS A 241 13.71 5.01 13.19
CA LYS A 241 12.96 6.26 12.95
C LYS A 241 11.45 6.10 13.05
N LEU A 242 10.94 4.88 13.25
CA LEU A 242 9.50 4.67 13.43
C LEU A 242 9.06 5.27 14.78
N PRO A 243 8.08 6.20 14.81
CA PRO A 243 7.53 6.73 16.05
C PRO A 243 7.02 5.61 16.98
N GLN A 244 7.22 5.74 18.29
CA GLN A 244 6.80 4.71 19.26
C GLN A 244 5.27 4.57 19.31
N SER A 245 4.55 5.69 19.16
CA SER A 245 3.10 5.72 19.08
C SER A 245 2.64 6.68 17.99
N PHE A 246 1.35 6.62 17.64
CA PHE A 246 0.75 7.61 16.73
C PHE A 246 0.75 9.02 17.33
N ASP A 247 0.64 9.14 18.65
CA ASP A 247 0.64 10.43 19.34
C ASP A 247 2.00 11.16 19.26
N ASP A 248 3.08 10.41 19.01
CA ASP A 248 4.43 10.97 18.81
C ASP A 248 4.67 11.49 17.39
N VAL A 249 3.67 11.35 16.48
CA VAL A 249 3.83 11.74 15.08
C VAL A 249 3.90 13.26 14.94
N PRO A 250 5.01 13.83 14.41
CA PRO A 250 5.11 15.25 14.15
C PRO A 250 4.06 15.71 13.13
N ARG A 251 3.51 16.91 13.28
CA ARG A 251 2.57 17.45 12.30
C ARG A 251 3.19 17.49 10.90
N PHE A 252 2.62 16.73 9.99
CA PHE A 252 3.13 16.35 8.68
C PHE A 252 3.20 17.51 7.65
N GLU A 253 2.80 18.72 8.01
CA GLU A 253 2.58 19.85 7.12
C GLU A 253 3.83 20.30 6.32
N ARG A 254 5.04 20.10 6.86
CA ARG A 254 6.28 20.58 6.19
C ARG A 254 6.77 19.69 5.04
N GLN A 255 6.48 18.40 5.06
CA GLN A 255 6.91 17.48 3.98
C GLN A 255 5.94 17.48 2.79
N LEU A 256 4.70 17.79 3.01
CA LEU A 256 3.67 17.95 1.99
C LEU A 256 4.03 19.00 0.92
N LEU A 257 4.51 20.16 1.37
CA LEU A 257 4.90 21.26 0.48
C LEU A 257 6.16 20.91 -0.33
N ARG A 258 7.07 20.11 0.21
CA ARG A 258 8.29 19.69 -0.51
C ARG A 258 7.98 18.71 -1.64
N GLY A 259 7.17 17.69 -1.41
CA GLY A 259 6.79 16.72 -2.45
C GLY A 259 6.05 17.39 -3.62
N LEU A 260 5.11 18.29 -3.34
CA LEU A 260 4.34 18.99 -4.37
C LEU A 260 5.22 19.97 -5.18
N LEU A 261 6.12 20.71 -4.53
CA LEU A 261 7.06 21.61 -5.20
C LEU A 261 8.08 20.86 -6.04
N GLN A 262 8.60 19.72 -5.58
CA GLN A 262 9.55 18.91 -6.34
C GLN A 262 8.89 18.17 -7.50
N PHE A 263 7.61 17.83 -7.42
CA PHE A 263 6.85 17.34 -8.55
C PHE A 263 6.85 18.31 -9.74
N VAL A 264 6.86 19.62 -9.45
CA VAL A 264 6.79 20.67 -10.48
C VAL A 264 8.19 21.18 -10.89
N THR A 265 9.18 21.15 -10.02
CA THR A 265 10.46 21.87 -10.21
C THR A 265 11.74 21.06 -9.99
N GLY A 266 11.62 19.78 -9.58
CA GLY A 266 12.80 18.98 -9.20
C GLY A 266 13.63 18.52 -10.41
N PRO A 267 14.97 18.44 -10.29
CA PRO A 267 15.82 17.84 -11.31
C PRO A 267 15.55 16.34 -11.42
N LEU A 268 15.65 15.81 -12.64
CA LEU A 268 15.58 14.38 -12.97
C LEU A 268 16.86 13.67 -12.49
N ASP A 269 17.03 13.56 -11.19
CA ASP A 269 18.15 12.80 -10.61
C ASP A 269 17.62 11.41 -10.20
N LEU A 270 18.01 10.39 -10.96
CA LEU A 270 17.63 9.00 -10.72
C LEU A 270 18.74 8.29 -9.95
N PRO A 271 18.67 8.19 -8.62
CA PRO A 271 19.68 7.50 -7.83
C PRO A 271 19.64 5.97 -8.01
N PHE A 272 18.58 5.44 -8.60
CA PHE A 272 18.45 4.02 -8.93
C PHE A 272 17.79 3.83 -10.30
N ARG A 273 18.14 2.73 -10.97
CA ARG A 273 17.44 2.28 -12.17
C ARG A 273 16.38 1.30 -11.72
N PRO A 274 15.08 1.65 -11.75
CA PRO A 274 14.04 0.82 -11.17
C PRO A 274 13.88 -0.54 -11.85
N ARG A 275 14.30 -0.68 -13.13
CA ARG A 275 14.29 -1.97 -13.84
C ARG A 275 15.32 -1.98 -14.96
N PRO A 276 15.95 -3.15 -15.23
CA PRO A 276 16.67 -3.32 -16.48
C PRO A 276 15.67 -3.34 -17.64
N PHE A 277 15.90 -2.51 -18.66
CA PHE A 277 15.27 -2.45 -19.98
C PHE A 277 13.91 -3.23 -20.16
N PRO A 278 12.84 -2.66 -20.82
CA PRO A 278 12.92 -1.47 -21.70
C PRO A 278 12.34 -0.18 -21.09
N ILE A 279 11.84 -0.20 -19.85
CA ILE A 279 11.07 0.92 -19.29
C ILE A 279 11.89 1.93 -18.51
N GLY A 280 13.17 1.64 -18.22
CA GLY A 280 14.06 2.57 -17.52
C GLY A 280 14.10 3.98 -18.14
N PRO A 281 14.27 4.14 -19.48
CA PRO A 281 14.22 5.45 -20.12
C PRO A 281 12.86 6.14 -20.03
N LEU A 282 11.77 5.37 -20.04
CA LEU A 282 10.40 5.91 -19.92
C LEU A 282 10.13 6.39 -18.49
N LEU A 283 10.56 5.63 -17.49
CA LEU A 283 10.49 6.05 -16.08
C LEU A 283 11.32 7.30 -15.82
N ALA A 284 12.50 7.43 -16.47
CA ALA A 284 13.35 8.61 -16.37
C ALA A 284 12.68 9.89 -16.89
N ALA A 285 11.65 9.78 -17.71
CA ALA A 285 10.87 10.92 -18.19
C ALA A 285 9.75 11.36 -17.23
N LEU A 286 9.49 10.58 -16.15
CA LEU A 286 8.47 10.93 -15.16
C LEU A 286 9.03 11.91 -14.11
N PRO A 287 8.16 12.77 -13.53
CA PRO A 287 8.56 13.62 -12.41
C PRO A 287 9.10 12.81 -11.22
N PRO A 288 10.08 13.33 -10.46
CA PRO A 288 10.69 12.62 -9.33
C PRO A 288 9.69 12.07 -8.32
N GLY A 289 8.62 12.80 -8.02
CA GLY A 289 7.58 12.35 -7.09
C GLY A 289 6.77 11.14 -7.58
N VAL A 290 6.72 10.90 -8.90
CA VAL A 290 6.10 9.72 -9.50
C VAL A 290 7.08 8.54 -9.50
N ILE A 291 8.37 8.82 -9.73
CA ILE A 291 9.42 7.79 -9.67
C ILE A 291 9.53 7.23 -8.26
N ASP A 292 9.51 8.09 -7.25
CA ASP A 292 9.56 7.69 -5.85
C ASP A 292 8.30 6.91 -5.40
N HIS A 293 7.23 6.98 -6.20
CA HIS A 293 5.99 6.27 -5.96
C HIS A 293 5.95 4.84 -6.50
N VAL A 294 6.80 4.47 -7.45
CA VAL A 294 6.71 3.12 -8.04
C VAL A 294 7.05 2.03 -7.02
N PRO A 295 6.46 0.82 -7.15
CA PRO A 295 6.73 -0.29 -6.24
C PRO A 295 8.22 -0.63 -6.09
N ASP A 296 8.99 -0.54 -7.18
CA ASP A 296 10.43 -0.83 -7.18
C ASP A 296 11.23 0.11 -6.26
N ALA A 297 10.82 1.39 -6.16
CA ALA A 297 11.45 2.36 -5.27
C ALA A 297 11.30 1.94 -3.80
N TYR A 298 10.10 1.52 -3.41
CA TYR A 298 9.81 1.01 -2.08
C TYR A 298 10.54 -0.29 -1.77
N LEU A 299 10.55 -1.24 -2.72
CA LEU A 299 11.26 -2.50 -2.57
C LEU A 299 12.77 -2.27 -2.41
N HIS A 300 13.35 -1.37 -3.19
CA HIS A 300 14.76 -1.00 -3.07
C HIS A 300 15.06 -0.39 -1.70
N ALA A 301 14.27 0.58 -1.25
CA ALA A 301 14.42 1.22 0.05
C ALA A 301 14.22 0.24 1.23
N LEU A 302 13.52 -0.87 1.01
CA LEU A 302 13.36 -1.98 1.96
C LEU A 302 14.49 -3.04 1.87
N GLY A 303 15.58 -2.73 1.15
CA GLY A 303 16.76 -3.58 1.05
C GLY A 303 16.66 -4.71 0.01
N THR A 304 15.72 -4.62 -0.94
CA THR A 304 15.72 -5.50 -2.10
C THR A 304 16.81 -5.02 -3.07
N PRO A 305 17.83 -5.84 -3.39
CA PRO A 305 18.85 -5.45 -4.37
C PRO A 305 18.21 -5.15 -5.73
N ILE A 306 18.69 -4.10 -6.39
CA ILE A 306 18.35 -3.85 -7.79
C ILE A 306 18.97 -5.00 -8.60
N MET A 307 18.16 -5.68 -9.40
CA MET A 307 18.70 -6.65 -10.34
C MET A 307 19.42 -5.88 -11.46
N ALA A 308 20.70 -6.17 -11.60
CA ALA A 308 21.57 -5.55 -12.62
C ALA A 308 21.21 -6.04 -14.03
#